data_19637584e86f6e6391048e394fc54a8c
#
_entry.id   19637584e86f6e6391048e394fc54a8c
#
_cell.length_a   1.000
_cell.length_b   1.000
_cell.length_c   1.000
_cell.angle_alpha   90.00
_cell.angle_beta   90.00
_cell.angle_gamma   90.00
#
_symmetry.space_group_name_H-M   'P 1'
#
loop_
_entity.id
_entity.type
_entity.pdbx_description
1 polymer ?
#
loop_
_entity_poly.entity_id
_entity_poly.type
_entity_poly.pdbx_seq_one_letter_code
_entity_poly.pdbx_strand_id
1 'polypeptide(L)'
;MARIGLVAGEGKLPVVFARVAKEKGDTVVALGLKGITSPELEKYVEKMHWVPWGHLERAILIVATARIKKITMLGKIKKDMLFKDEKDFDADAKKIMGKIKDKKDYAVLNEVANALKKFGIEVMDSTAYLKDLIPSKSILTRRAPSEAELKDIEYGREVAKSLSGFDIGQTIVVKDKTVIAVEAMEGTDETIARSGALVNGGFVVIKVARPDQDMRFDVPLVGLETVKALAKALGKVLAMEADKTLLMDKDEVIKFADSNDISIAII
;
A
#
# COMPACT_ATOMS: atom_id res chain seq x y z
N MET A 1 -7.47 9.28 -25.01
CA MET A 1 -7.03 7.92 -24.72
C MET A 1 -5.57 7.98 -24.33
N ALA A 2 -5.26 7.81 -23.05
CA ALA A 2 -3.87 7.75 -22.59
C ALA A 2 -3.37 6.30 -22.62
N ARG A 3 -2.06 6.12 -22.82
CA ARG A 3 -1.40 4.83 -22.73
C ARG A 3 -0.46 4.85 -21.54
N ILE A 4 -0.74 4.02 -20.54
CA ILE A 4 -0.15 4.06 -19.20
C ILE A 4 0.62 2.77 -18.94
N GLY A 5 1.82 2.89 -18.41
CA GLY A 5 2.58 1.77 -17.85
C GLY A 5 2.13 1.44 -16.43
N LEU A 6 2.06 0.17 -16.09
CA LEU A 6 1.78 -0.29 -14.73
C LEU A 6 2.86 -1.30 -14.33
N VAL A 7 3.70 -0.95 -13.38
CA VAL A 7 4.53 -1.94 -12.68
C VAL A 7 3.70 -2.53 -11.54
N ALA A 8 3.42 -3.82 -11.63
CA ALA A 8 2.49 -4.49 -10.76
C ALA A 8 3.22 -5.43 -9.77
N GLY A 9 3.02 -5.18 -8.47
CA GLY A 9 3.39 -6.09 -7.38
C GLY A 9 2.26 -7.05 -7.01
N GLU A 10 2.28 -7.51 -5.78
CA GLU A 10 1.29 -8.41 -5.18
C GLU A 10 -0.01 -7.67 -4.81
N GLY A 11 -1.12 -8.40 -4.83
CA GLY A 11 -2.42 -7.92 -4.34
C GLY A 11 -3.39 -7.50 -5.43
N LYS A 12 -4.57 -7.05 -5.01
CA LYS A 12 -5.70 -6.70 -5.90
C LYS A 12 -5.56 -5.29 -6.51
N LEU A 13 -4.79 -4.40 -5.89
CA LEU A 13 -4.74 -2.98 -6.27
C LEU A 13 -4.32 -2.75 -7.73
N PRO A 14 -3.32 -3.46 -8.30
CA PRO A 14 -2.98 -3.35 -9.72
C PRO A 14 -4.14 -3.72 -10.65
N VAL A 15 -4.92 -4.74 -10.27
CA VAL A 15 -6.09 -5.20 -11.04
C VAL A 15 -7.19 -4.14 -11.04
N VAL A 16 -7.48 -3.57 -9.86
CA VAL A 16 -8.48 -2.50 -9.72
C VAL A 16 -8.09 -1.27 -10.53
N PHE A 17 -6.83 -0.86 -10.45
CA PHE A 17 -6.30 0.25 -11.24
C PHE A 17 -6.50 0.03 -12.75
N ALA A 18 -6.09 -1.13 -13.25
CA ALA A 18 -6.18 -1.45 -14.68
C ALA A 18 -7.63 -1.50 -15.16
N ARG A 19 -8.53 -2.06 -14.35
CA ARG A 19 -9.97 -2.09 -14.62
C ARG A 19 -10.54 -0.68 -14.74
N VAL A 20 -10.31 0.17 -13.75
CA VAL A 20 -10.82 1.55 -13.73
C VAL A 20 -10.23 2.39 -14.87
N ALA A 21 -8.95 2.23 -15.18
CA ALA A 21 -8.33 2.90 -16.33
C ALA A 21 -9.01 2.49 -17.64
N LYS A 22 -9.27 1.18 -17.82
CA LYS A 22 -10.00 0.65 -18.99
C LYS A 22 -11.44 1.18 -19.08
N GLU A 23 -12.16 1.25 -17.96
CA GLU A 23 -13.52 1.81 -17.88
C GLU A 23 -13.54 3.31 -18.27
N LYS A 24 -12.47 4.04 -17.97
CA LYS A 24 -12.29 5.45 -18.39
C LYS A 24 -11.79 5.61 -19.84
N GLY A 25 -11.63 4.51 -20.57
CA GLY A 25 -11.21 4.52 -21.97
C GLY A 25 -9.70 4.64 -22.19
N ASP A 26 -8.88 4.47 -21.12
CA ASP A 26 -7.43 4.48 -21.22
C ASP A 26 -6.88 3.06 -21.34
N THR A 27 -5.69 2.92 -21.94
CA THR A 27 -5.03 1.64 -22.12
C THR A 27 -3.88 1.46 -21.15
N VAL A 28 -3.76 0.26 -20.59
CA VAL A 28 -2.68 -0.11 -19.66
C VAL A 28 -1.79 -1.17 -20.29
N VAL A 29 -0.49 -0.94 -20.26
CA VAL A 29 0.53 -1.96 -20.53
C VAL A 29 1.19 -2.30 -19.20
N ALA A 30 1.08 -3.56 -18.78
CA ALA A 30 1.55 -3.97 -17.47
C ALA A 30 2.88 -4.72 -17.53
N LEU A 31 3.72 -4.44 -16.54
CA LEU A 31 4.92 -5.20 -16.17
C LEU A 31 4.61 -5.92 -14.88
N GLY A 32 4.29 -7.21 -14.96
CA GLY A 32 4.05 -8.04 -13.79
C GLY A 32 5.32 -8.75 -13.35
N LEU A 33 5.54 -8.79 -12.06
CA LEU A 33 6.66 -9.51 -11.46
C LEU A 33 6.33 -11.01 -11.40
N LYS A 34 7.20 -11.84 -12.01
CA LYS A 34 7.01 -13.29 -12.04
C LYS A 34 6.90 -13.88 -10.64
N GLY A 35 5.85 -14.67 -10.41
CA GLY A 35 5.60 -15.32 -9.12
C GLY A 35 5.08 -14.38 -8.01
N ILE A 36 4.82 -13.10 -8.31
CA ILE A 36 4.35 -12.09 -7.36
C ILE A 36 3.02 -11.50 -7.81
N THR A 37 2.96 -11.00 -9.04
CA THR A 37 1.76 -10.34 -9.59
C THR A 37 0.68 -11.36 -9.92
N SER A 38 -0.57 -11.02 -9.62
CA SER A 38 -1.72 -11.85 -9.99
C SER A 38 -1.89 -11.92 -11.51
N PRO A 39 -2.04 -13.12 -12.10
CA PRO A 39 -2.33 -13.28 -13.52
C PRO A 39 -3.70 -12.73 -13.93
N GLU A 40 -4.59 -12.47 -12.96
CA GLU A 40 -5.89 -11.85 -13.21
C GLU A 40 -5.76 -10.48 -13.90
N LEU A 41 -4.63 -9.78 -13.70
CA LEU A 41 -4.35 -8.49 -14.31
C LEU A 41 -4.38 -8.54 -15.85
N GLU A 42 -4.07 -9.69 -16.46
CA GLU A 42 -4.09 -9.88 -17.92
C GLU A 42 -5.45 -9.55 -18.57
N LYS A 43 -6.55 -9.73 -17.84
CA LYS A 43 -7.91 -9.47 -18.32
C LYS A 43 -8.21 -7.99 -18.57
N TYR A 44 -7.44 -7.09 -17.95
CA TYR A 44 -7.72 -5.66 -17.92
C TYR A 44 -6.67 -4.80 -18.61
N VAL A 45 -5.60 -5.40 -19.12
CA VAL A 45 -4.50 -4.70 -19.78
C VAL A 45 -4.44 -4.98 -21.28
N GLU A 46 -3.91 -4.04 -22.05
CA GLU A 46 -3.65 -4.23 -23.48
C GLU A 46 -2.58 -5.30 -23.73
N LYS A 47 -1.55 -5.25 -22.89
CA LYS A 47 -0.44 -6.19 -22.95
C LYS A 47 0.16 -6.42 -21.56
N MET A 48 0.43 -7.67 -21.25
CA MET A 48 1.14 -8.08 -20.06
C MET A 48 2.55 -8.53 -20.41
N HIS A 49 3.54 -8.01 -19.69
CA HIS A 49 4.93 -8.42 -19.77
C HIS A 49 5.37 -8.97 -18.42
N TRP A 50 5.78 -10.22 -18.39
CA TRP A 50 6.31 -10.86 -17.18
C TRP A 50 7.81 -10.61 -17.05
N VAL A 51 8.21 -9.95 -15.97
CA VAL A 51 9.60 -9.57 -15.70
C VAL A 51 10.04 -10.24 -14.38
N PRO A 52 11.21 -10.88 -14.33
CA PRO A 52 11.75 -11.34 -13.06
C PRO A 52 12.07 -10.17 -12.13
N TRP A 53 12.03 -10.39 -10.82
CA TRP A 53 12.53 -9.42 -9.84
C TRP A 53 14.01 -9.12 -10.09
N GLY A 54 14.41 -7.83 -10.01
CA GLY A 54 15.80 -7.41 -10.23
C GLY A 54 16.20 -7.19 -11.70
N HIS A 55 15.27 -7.32 -12.66
CA HIS A 55 15.55 -7.06 -14.09
C HIS A 55 15.05 -5.70 -14.55
N LEU A 56 15.70 -4.63 -14.11
CA LEU A 56 15.30 -3.24 -14.38
C LEU A 56 15.57 -2.82 -15.84
N GLU A 57 16.71 -3.21 -16.43
CA GLU A 57 17.03 -2.93 -17.83
C GLU A 57 15.91 -3.45 -18.75
N ARG A 58 15.47 -4.67 -18.49
CA ARG A 58 14.38 -5.29 -19.24
C ARG A 58 13.07 -4.52 -19.06
N ALA A 59 12.76 -4.08 -17.85
CA ALA A 59 11.57 -3.27 -17.57
C ALA A 59 11.60 -1.94 -18.32
N ILE A 60 12.73 -1.23 -18.28
CA ILE A 60 12.94 0.04 -19.00
C ILE A 60 12.81 -0.16 -20.52
N LEU A 61 13.42 -1.21 -21.07
CA LEU A 61 13.34 -1.50 -22.51
C LEU A 61 11.90 -1.75 -22.96
N ILE A 62 11.11 -2.49 -22.18
CA ILE A 62 9.70 -2.74 -22.47
C ILE A 62 8.92 -1.42 -22.50
N VAL A 63 9.09 -0.57 -21.48
CA VAL A 63 8.37 0.72 -21.38
C VAL A 63 8.76 1.64 -22.53
N ALA A 64 10.05 1.72 -22.86
CA ALA A 64 10.55 2.54 -23.97
C ALA A 64 10.03 2.07 -25.34
N THR A 65 10.08 0.76 -25.60
CA THR A 65 9.59 0.19 -26.87
C THR A 65 8.08 0.27 -27.01
N ALA A 66 7.34 0.21 -25.90
CA ALA A 66 5.90 0.41 -25.86
C ALA A 66 5.49 1.90 -26.01
N ARG A 67 6.46 2.83 -26.12
CA ARG A 67 6.23 4.28 -26.19
C ARG A 67 5.40 4.83 -25.03
N ILE A 68 5.57 4.28 -23.85
CA ILE A 68 4.90 4.72 -22.62
C ILE A 68 5.64 5.93 -22.08
N LYS A 69 4.90 7.02 -21.81
CA LYS A 69 5.43 8.25 -21.21
C LYS A 69 5.10 8.40 -19.74
N LYS A 70 4.02 7.75 -19.28
CA LYS A 70 3.57 7.79 -17.89
C LYS A 70 3.45 6.37 -17.35
N ILE A 71 3.99 6.15 -16.15
CA ILE A 71 3.97 4.85 -15.49
C ILE A 71 3.53 5.02 -14.03
N THR A 72 2.86 4.02 -13.50
CA THR A 72 2.58 3.92 -12.08
C THR A 72 3.13 2.62 -11.52
N MET A 73 3.41 2.58 -10.22
CA MET A 73 3.86 1.42 -9.49
C MET A 73 2.85 1.11 -8.39
N LEU A 74 2.24 -0.07 -8.44
CA LEU A 74 1.17 -0.48 -7.54
C LEU A 74 1.33 -1.94 -7.10
N GLY A 75 0.84 -2.21 -5.91
CA GLY A 75 0.92 -3.55 -5.30
C GLY A 75 2.11 -3.70 -4.37
N LYS A 76 2.01 -4.66 -3.47
CA LYS A 76 3.01 -4.89 -2.42
C LYS A 76 4.20 -5.67 -2.98
N ILE A 77 5.39 -5.29 -2.55
CA ILE A 77 6.60 -6.11 -2.64
C ILE A 77 7.01 -6.41 -1.21
N LYS A 78 7.13 -7.70 -0.88
CA LYS A 78 7.54 -8.09 0.47
C LYS A 78 8.93 -7.57 0.78
N LYS A 79 9.13 -6.98 1.95
CA LYS A 79 10.43 -6.40 2.34
C LYS A 79 11.56 -7.42 2.35
N ASP A 80 11.28 -8.69 2.59
CA ASP A 80 12.27 -9.77 2.50
C ASP A 80 12.90 -9.91 1.10
N MET A 81 12.17 -9.49 0.05
CA MET A 81 12.69 -9.47 -1.32
C MET A 81 13.87 -8.50 -1.50
N LEU A 82 13.94 -7.43 -0.70
CA LEU A 82 15.06 -6.48 -0.71
C LEU A 82 16.34 -7.05 -0.09
N PHE A 83 16.23 -8.15 0.66
CA PHE A 83 17.35 -8.85 1.31
C PHE A 83 17.72 -10.15 0.58
N LYS A 84 17.02 -10.49 -0.52
CA LYS A 84 17.38 -11.65 -1.34
C LYS A 84 18.69 -11.41 -2.09
N ASP A 85 19.34 -12.52 -2.43
CA ASP A 85 20.61 -12.52 -3.15
C ASP A 85 20.48 -11.74 -4.48
N GLU A 86 21.37 -10.77 -4.66
CA GLU A 86 21.42 -9.89 -5.83
C GLU A 86 22.09 -10.56 -7.04
N LYS A 87 22.39 -11.89 -6.97
CA LYS A 87 23.08 -12.61 -8.04
C LYS A 87 22.38 -12.52 -9.38
N ASP A 88 21.04 -12.56 -9.35
CA ASP A 88 20.20 -12.55 -10.54
C ASP A 88 19.82 -11.14 -11.01
N PHE A 89 20.31 -10.08 -10.34
CA PHE A 89 20.02 -8.71 -10.71
C PHE A 89 20.81 -8.31 -11.96
N ASP A 90 20.15 -7.59 -12.88
CA ASP A 90 20.85 -6.98 -14.00
C ASP A 90 21.74 -5.79 -13.56
N ALA A 91 22.53 -5.24 -14.50
CA ALA A 91 23.52 -4.23 -14.18
C ALA A 91 22.87 -2.93 -13.64
N ASP A 92 21.73 -2.52 -14.18
CA ASP A 92 21.03 -1.32 -13.74
C ASP A 92 20.40 -1.50 -12.36
N ALA A 93 19.84 -2.68 -12.08
CA ALA A 93 19.33 -3.00 -10.74
C ALA A 93 20.44 -3.01 -9.70
N LYS A 94 21.59 -3.65 -9.98
CA LYS A 94 22.79 -3.63 -9.10
C LYS A 94 23.30 -2.21 -8.88
N LYS A 95 23.34 -1.38 -9.93
CA LYS A 95 23.77 0.02 -9.83
C LYS A 95 22.84 0.87 -8.97
N ILE A 96 21.53 0.63 -9.04
CA ILE A 96 20.54 1.31 -8.19
C ILE A 96 20.71 0.84 -6.75
N MET A 97 20.74 -0.46 -6.52
CA MET A 97 20.94 -1.02 -5.17
C MET A 97 22.24 -0.54 -4.51
N GLY A 98 23.34 -0.45 -5.28
CA GLY A 98 24.61 0.06 -4.79
C GLY A 98 24.62 1.57 -4.44
N LYS A 99 23.66 2.35 -4.96
CA LYS A 99 23.50 3.77 -4.60
C LYS A 99 22.66 3.98 -3.35
N ILE A 100 21.86 3.00 -2.99
CA ILE A 100 20.94 3.09 -1.87
C ILE A 100 21.71 2.82 -0.59
N LYS A 101 21.99 3.88 0.17
CA LYS A 101 22.64 3.78 1.48
C LYS A 101 21.72 3.15 2.53
N ASP A 102 20.44 3.50 2.46
CA ASP A 102 19.40 3.03 3.37
C ASP A 102 18.39 2.22 2.58
N LYS A 103 18.19 0.93 2.89
CA LYS A 103 17.20 0.04 2.25
C LYS A 103 15.74 0.42 2.63
N LYS A 104 15.43 1.71 2.62
CA LYS A 104 14.08 2.23 2.81
C LYS A 104 13.31 2.12 1.49
N ASP A 105 12.07 1.69 1.57
CA ASP A 105 11.21 1.48 0.40
C ASP A 105 11.14 2.73 -0.49
N TYR A 106 10.98 3.90 0.13
CA TYR A 106 10.92 5.17 -0.59
C TYR A 106 12.21 5.50 -1.35
N ALA A 107 13.37 5.22 -0.77
CA ALA A 107 14.65 5.49 -1.41
C ALA A 107 14.84 4.63 -2.67
N VAL A 108 14.45 3.34 -2.60
CA VAL A 108 14.49 2.42 -3.75
C VAL A 108 13.57 2.90 -4.87
N LEU A 109 12.31 3.20 -4.55
CA LEU A 109 11.30 3.62 -5.53
C LEU A 109 11.65 4.96 -6.19
N ASN A 110 12.24 5.88 -5.42
CA ASN A 110 12.68 7.18 -5.94
C ASN A 110 13.88 7.04 -6.90
N GLU A 111 14.83 6.15 -6.60
CA GLU A 111 15.94 5.88 -7.53
C GLU A 111 15.46 5.21 -8.82
N VAL A 112 14.48 4.30 -8.75
CA VAL A 112 13.83 3.72 -9.93
C VAL A 112 13.13 4.82 -10.74
N ALA A 113 12.38 5.73 -10.10
CA ALA A 113 11.73 6.85 -10.77
C ALA A 113 12.75 7.80 -11.43
N ASN A 114 13.87 8.08 -10.79
CA ASN A 114 14.97 8.88 -11.35
C ASN A 114 15.61 8.19 -12.58
N ALA A 115 15.75 6.88 -12.55
CA ALA A 115 16.23 6.11 -13.70
C ALA A 115 15.26 6.20 -14.87
N LEU A 116 13.95 6.02 -14.65
CA LEU A 116 12.90 6.13 -15.66
C LEU A 116 12.83 7.54 -16.27
N LYS A 117 12.99 8.58 -15.45
CA LYS A 117 12.98 9.97 -15.90
C LYS A 117 14.07 10.27 -16.94
N LYS A 118 15.24 9.62 -16.88
CA LYS A 118 16.32 9.76 -17.88
C LYS A 118 15.90 9.29 -19.26
N PHE A 119 14.91 8.41 -19.34
CA PHE A 119 14.33 7.91 -20.57
C PHE A 119 13.05 8.66 -20.96
N GLY A 120 12.74 9.80 -20.33
CA GLY A 120 11.54 10.59 -20.59
C GLY A 120 10.25 9.94 -20.08
N ILE A 121 10.35 9.02 -19.12
CA ILE A 121 9.22 8.32 -18.51
C ILE A 121 8.93 8.96 -17.15
N GLU A 122 7.71 9.46 -16.97
CA GLU A 122 7.23 10.08 -15.74
C GLU A 122 6.53 9.05 -14.85
N VAL A 123 6.89 9.00 -13.57
CA VAL A 123 6.12 8.24 -12.58
C VAL A 123 4.98 9.11 -12.08
N MET A 124 3.76 8.70 -12.39
CA MET A 124 2.54 9.43 -12.06
C MET A 124 2.01 9.05 -10.66
N ASP A 125 1.13 9.89 -10.13
CA ASP A 125 0.36 9.61 -8.93
C ASP A 125 -0.34 8.24 -9.05
N SER A 126 -0.06 7.35 -8.13
CA SER A 126 -0.58 5.98 -8.12
C SER A 126 -2.09 5.93 -7.85
N THR A 127 -2.64 7.00 -7.28
CA THR A 127 -4.07 7.11 -6.95
C THR A 127 -4.91 7.78 -8.04
N ALA A 128 -4.32 8.16 -9.17
CA ALA A 128 -5.01 8.90 -10.24
C ALA A 128 -6.31 8.23 -10.74
N TYR A 129 -6.38 6.90 -10.68
CA TYR A 129 -7.56 6.10 -11.02
C TYR A 129 -8.26 5.49 -9.81
N LEU A 130 -7.81 5.81 -8.60
CA LEU A 130 -8.24 5.17 -7.35
C LEU A 130 -8.85 6.18 -6.34
N LYS A 131 -9.17 7.39 -6.79
CA LYS A 131 -9.68 8.46 -5.90
C LYS A 131 -10.94 8.06 -5.15
N ASP A 132 -11.81 7.27 -5.78
CA ASP A 132 -13.04 6.77 -5.17
C ASP A 132 -12.79 5.77 -4.01
N LEU A 133 -11.56 5.26 -3.92
CA LEU A 133 -11.13 4.39 -2.81
C LEU A 133 -10.51 5.18 -1.65
N ILE A 134 -10.38 6.50 -1.75
CA ILE A 134 -9.81 7.36 -0.71
C ILE A 134 -10.96 8.06 0.02
N PRO A 135 -11.34 7.58 1.22
CA PRO A 135 -12.44 8.17 1.95
C PRO A 135 -12.04 9.48 2.62
N SER A 136 -12.96 10.43 2.66
CA SER A 136 -12.86 11.64 3.47
C SER A 136 -13.34 11.39 4.89
N LYS A 137 -13.00 12.29 5.81
CA LYS A 137 -13.30 12.22 7.25
C LYS A 137 -14.75 11.87 7.54
N SER A 138 -14.97 10.72 8.21
CA SER A 138 -16.29 10.16 8.53
C SER A 138 -16.18 8.92 9.42
N ILE A 139 -17.32 8.50 9.96
CA ILE A 139 -17.49 7.15 10.53
C ILE A 139 -18.22 6.31 9.48
N LEU A 140 -17.65 5.19 9.08
CA LEU A 140 -18.20 4.36 8.00
C LEU A 140 -19.17 3.28 8.50
N THR A 141 -19.04 2.88 9.76
CA THR A 141 -19.81 1.80 10.39
C THR A 141 -20.93 2.32 11.27
N ARG A 142 -21.90 1.45 11.62
CA ARG A 142 -23.00 1.80 12.54
C ARG A 142 -22.48 2.14 13.94
N ARG A 143 -21.49 1.37 14.41
CA ARG A 143 -20.82 1.66 15.67
C ARG A 143 -19.83 2.81 15.47
N ALA A 144 -19.95 3.85 16.28
CA ALA A 144 -18.96 4.90 16.41
C ALA A 144 -17.95 4.55 17.53
N PRO A 145 -16.71 5.07 17.48
CA PRO A 145 -15.79 4.94 18.60
C PRO A 145 -16.34 5.58 19.87
N SER A 146 -16.12 4.97 21.03
CA SER A 146 -16.41 5.56 22.34
C SER A 146 -15.45 6.72 22.66
N GLU A 147 -15.75 7.50 23.71
CA GLU A 147 -14.86 8.58 24.15
C GLU A 147 -13.45 8.10 24.54
N ALA A 148 -13.35 6.91 25.14
CA ALA A 148 -12.06 6.30 25.49
C ALA A 148 -11.27 5.93 24.21
N GLU A 149 -11.95 5.31 23.25
CA GLU A 149 -11.36 4.93 21.97
C GLU A 149 -10.95 6.17 21.13
N LEU A 150 -11.71 7.26 21.20
CA LEU A 150 -11.33 8.54 20.56
C LEU A 150 -10.03 9.12 21.15
N LYS A 151 -9.84 9.01 22.47
CA LYS A 151 -8.60 9.43 23.13
C LYS A 151 -7.42 8.54 22.73
N ASP A 152 -7.67 7.24 22.54
CA ASP A 152 -6.65 6.31 22.03
C ASP A 152 -6.30 6.60 20.56
N ILE A 153 -7.28 6.96 19.73
CA ILE A 153 -7.08 7.38 18.34
C ILE A 153 -6.19 8.63 18.29
N GLU A 154 -6.52 9.68 19.07
CA GLU A 154 -5.78 10.93 19.11
C GLU A 154 -4.32 10.69 19.50
N TYR A 155 -4.10 10.03 20.65
CA TYR A 155 -2.77 9.68 21.11
C TYR A 155 -2.00 8.83 20.08
N GLY A 156 -2.63 7.77 19.57
CA GLY A 156 -1.99 6.85 18.62
C GLY A 156 -1.68 7.53 17.28
N ARG A 157 -2.50 8.49 16.83
CA ARG A 157 -2.23 9.25 15.61
C ARG A 157 -0.93 10.05 15.71
N GLU A 158 -0.68 10.73 16.83
CA GLU A 158 0.55 11.50 17.06
C GLU A 158 1.79 10.58 17.03
N VAL A 159 1.71 9.45 17.76
CA VAL A 159 2.80 8.48 17.81
C VAL A 159 3.03 7.85 16.43
N ALA A 160 1.96 7.42 15.74
CA ALA A 160 2.05 6.83 14.41
C ALA A 160 2.68 7.79 13.39
N LYS A 161 2.31 9.08 13.43
CA LYS A 161 2.92 10.10 12.56
C LYS A 161 4.42 10.26 12.81
N SER A 162 4.84 10.30 14.07
CA SER A 162 6.26 10.38 14.41
C SER A 162 7.04 9.16 13.90
N LEU A 163 6.54 7.95 14.14
CA LEU A 163 7.19 6.71 13.73
C LEU A 163 7.21 6.52 12.21
N SER A 164 6.14 6.90 11.51
CA SER A 164 6.09 6.80 10.05
C SER A 164 7.07 7.76 9.37
N GLY A 165 7.44 8.86 10.01
CA GLY A 165 8.52 9.75 9.54
C GLY A 165 9.91 9.09 9.55
N PHE A 166 10.12 8.08 10.40
CA PHE A 166 11.35 7.27 10.40
C PHE A 166 11.31 6.07 9.43
N ASP A 167 10.21 5.90 8.69
CA ASP A 167 9.98 4.77 7.79
C ASP A 167 9.97 3.39 8.49
N ILE A 168 9.58 3.36 9.77
CA ILE A 168 9.46 2.12 10.55
C ILE A 168 8.22 1.35 10.12
N GLY A 169 7.06 2.03 10.11
CA GLY A 169 5.76 1.50 9.72
C GLY A 169 4.71 2.60 9.74
N GLN A 170 3.49 2.27 9.31
CA GLN A 170 2.38 3.22 9.20
C GLN A 170 1.20 2.85 10.08
N THR A 171 1.32 1.77 10.88
CA THR A 171 0.27 1.27 11.75
C THR A 171 0.77 1.14 13.19
N ILE A 172 -0.08 1.57 14.11
CA ILE A 172 0.15 1.42 15.56
C ILE A 172 -1.10 0.86 16.22
N VAL A 173 -0.92 0.10 17.28
CA VAL A 173 -2.01 -0.44 18.10
C VAL A 173 -1.94 0.19 19.48
N VAL A 174 -3.06 0.70 19.95
CA VAL A 174 -3.17 1.43 21.22
C VAL A 174 -4.34 0.89 22.05
N LYS A 175 -4.16 0.83 23.35
CA LYS A 175 -5.21 0.57 24.34
C LYS A 175 -4.92 1.38 25.59
N ASP A 176 -5.93 2.10 26.07
CA ASP A 176 -5.84 2.92 27.29
C ASP A 176 -4.61 3.84 27.26
N LYS A 177 -4.39 4.55 26.14
CA LYS A 177 -3.23 5.41 25.85
C LYS A 177 -1.87 4.71 26.00
N THR A 178 -1.85 3.39 25.89
CA THR A 178 -0.63 2.59 25.88
C THR A 178 -0.40 2.02 24.49
N VAL A 179 0.79 2.21 23.93
CA VAL A 179 1.19 1.56 22.68
C VAL A 179 1.42 0.07 22.93
N ILE A 180 0.61 -0.77 22.30
CA ILE A 180 0.69 -2.24 22.42
C ILE A 180 1.65 -2.80 21.38
N ALA A 181 1.59 -2.28 20.15
CA ALA A 181 2.44 -2.72 19.06
C ALA A 181 2.63 -1.62 18.01
N VAL A 182 3.78 -1.68 17.35
CA VAL A 182 4.13 -0.84 16.21
C VAL A 182 4.40 -1.76 15.02
N GLU A 183 3.81 -1.45 13.88
CA GLU A 183 4.11 -2.14 12.62
C GLU A 183 5.56 -1.88 12.21
N ALA A 184 6.26 -2.94 11.80
CA ALA A 184 7.56 -2.85 11.16
C ALA A 184 7.60 -3.74 9.91
N MET A 185 8.56 -4.66 9.79
CA MET A 185 8.71 -5.53 8.62
C MET A 185 7.59 -6.57 8.47
N GLU A 186 6.95 -6.96 9.58
CA GLU A 186 5.89 -7.96 9.60
C GLU A 186 4.63 -7.52 8.86
N GLY A 187 4.35 -6.21 8.82
CA GLY A 187 3.16 -5.63 8.20
C GLY A 187 1.94 -5.57 9.13
N THR A 188 0.91 -4.88 8.66
CA THR A 188 -0.28 -4.48 9.46
C THR A 188 -1.00 -5.67 10.10
N ASP A 189 -1.28 -6.71 9.33
CA ASP A 189 -2.15 -7.81 9.80
C ASP A 189 -1.48 -8.64 10.90
N GLU A 190 -0.17 -8.89 10.78
CA GLU A 190 0.62 -9.58 11.81
C GLU A 190 0.79 -8.71 13.06
N THR A 191 0.94 -7.39 12.91
CA THR A 191 0.97 -6.46 14.04
C THR A 191 -0.33 -6.50 14.84
N ILE A 192 -1.47 -6.53 14.14
CA ILE A 192 -2.80 -6.67 14.75
C ILE A 192 -2.92 -8.02 15.49
N ALA A 193 -2.53 -9.12 14.84
CA ALA A 193 -2.61 -10.46 15.43
C ALA A 193 -1.76 -10.56 16.71
N ARG A 194 -0.54 -10.03 16.69
CA ARG A 194 0.36 -9.96 17.85
C ARG A 194 -0.24 -9.15 18.98
N SER A 195 -0.92 -8.05 18.67
CA SER A 195 -1.57 -7.20 19.68
C SER A 195 -2.68 -7.92 20.41
N GLY A 196 -3.50 -8.70 19.69
CA GLY A 196 -4.56 -9.51 20.31
C GLY A 196 -4.02 -10.51 21.35
N ALA A 197 -2.85 -11.11 21.06
CA ALA A 197 -2.20 -12.03 22.00
C ALA A 197 -1.65 -11.32 23.26
N LEU A 198 -1.27 -10.04 23.15
CA LEU A 198 -0.70 -9.27 24.26
C LEU A 198 -1.74 -8.72 25.24
N VAL A 199 -2.92 -8.28 24.74
CA VAL A 199 -3.87 -7.51 25.59
C VAL A 199 -5.30 -8.05 25.58
N ASN A 200 -5.53 -9.24 25.06
CA ASN A 200 -6.84 -9.89 25.02
C ASN A 200 -7.96 -8.98 24.46
N GLY A 201 -7.65 -8.28 23.35
CA GLY A 201 -8.62 -7.46 22.61
C GLY A 201 -8.93 -6.08 23.21
N GLY A 202 -9.98 -5.45 22.70
CA GLY A 202 -10.45 -4.12 23.15
C GLY A 202 -9.49 -2.99 22.82
N PHE A 203 -8.73 -3.07 21.74
CA PHE A 203 -7.73 -2.07 21.31
C PHE A 203 -8.17 -1.34 20.03
N VAL A 204 -7.49 -0.24 19.77
CA VAL A 204 -7.63 0.60 18.58
C VAL A 204 -6.42 0.41 17.68
N VAL A 205 -6.66 0.24 16.39
CA VAL A 205 -5.63 0.25 15.34
C VAL A 205 -5.67 1.58 14.61
N ILE A 206 -4.54 2.26 14.50
CA ILE A 206 -4.41 3.55 13.82
C ILE A 206 -3.46 3.39 12.64
N LYS A 207 -3.94 3.68 11.43
CA LYS A 207 -3.16 3.65 10.21
C LYS A 207 -3.07 5.03 9.59
N VAL A 208 -1.85 5.52 9.41
CA VAL A 208 -1.58 6.86 8.88
C VAL A 208 -0.71 6.79 7.62
N ALA A 209 -0.73 7.85 6.83
CA ALA A 209 0.29 8.11 5.82
C ALA A 209 1.52 8.76 6.47
N ARG A 210 2.67 8.67 5.83
CA ARG A 210 3.87 9.41 6.24
C ARG A 210 3.59 10.92 6.25
N PRO A 211 4.28 11.74 7.06
CA PRO A 211 4.10 13.19 7.07
C PRO A 211 4.26 13.82 5.67
N ASP A 212 5.25 13.35 4.92
CA ASP A 212 5.63 13.75 3.55
C ASP A 212 5.26 12.68 2.51
N GLN A 213 4.10 12.02 2.66
CA GLN A 213 3.66 10.93 1.79
C GLN A 213 3.67 11.36 0.32
N ASP A 214 4.49 10.70 -0.47
CA ASP A 214 4.47 10.82 -1.91
C ASP A 214 3.44 9.86 -2.50
N MET A 215 2.37 10.40 -3.07
CA MET A 215 1.26 9.61 -3.62
C MET A 215 1.63 8.81 -4.88
N ARG A 216 2.85 8.96 -5.38
CA ARG A 216 3.37 8.10 -6.44
C ARG A 216 3.73 6.71 -5.94
N PHE A 217 4.02 6.57 -4.62
CA PHE A 217 4.60 5.37 -4.02
C PHE A 217 3.94 5.00 -2.70
N ASP A 218 3.78 3.71 -2.48
CA ASP A 218 3.47 3.09 -1.20
C ASP A 218 2.35 3.79 -0.41
N VAL A 219 1.24 4.11 -1.12
CA VAL A 219 0.06 4.69 -0.48
C VAL A 219 -0.54 3.69 0.50
N PRO A 220 -0.80 4.10 1.75
CA PRO A 220 -1.40 3.21 2.74
C PRO A 220 -2.70 2.60 2.23
N LEU A 221 -2.87 1.31 2.48
CA LEU A 221 -4.02 0.54 2.02
C LEU A 221 -4.59 -0.28 3.16
N VAL A 222 -5.91 -0.30 3.25
CA VAL A 222 -6.70 -1.20 4.08
C VAL A 222 -7.67 -1.96 3.20
N GLY A 223 -7.89 -3.23 3.52
CA GLY A 223 -8.87 -4.08 2.87
C GLY A 223 -9.56 -5.02 3.86
N LEU A 224 -10.38 -5.91 3.33
CA LEU A 224 -11.18 -6.84 4.13
C LEU A 224 -10.31 -7.73 5.03
N GLU A 225 -9.13 -8.16 4.58
CA GLU A 225 -8.26 -9.04 5.37
C GLU A 225 -7.76 -8.35 6.65
N THR A 226 -7.43 -7.06 6.58
CA THR A 226 -7.05 -6.27 7.77
C THR A 226 -8.18 -6.20 8.79
N VAL A 227 -9.44 -6.01 8.34
CA VAL A 227 -10.59 -5.98 9.25
C VAL A 227 -10.89 -7.36 9.82
N LYS A 228 -10.69 -8.43 9.04
CA LYS A 228 -10.76 -9.81 9.54
C LYS A 228 -9.68 -10.09 10.60
N ALA A 229 -8.45 -9.65 10.37
CA ALA A 229 -7.38 -9.75 11.36
C ALA A 229 -7.74 -9.01 12.65
N LEU A 230 -8.31 -7.81 12.53
CA LEU A 230 -8.80 -7.03 13.67
C LEU A 230 -9.90 -7.76 14.46
N ALA A 231 -10.90 -8.31 13.77
CA ALA A 231 -11.97 -9.09 14.41
C ALA A 231 -11.43 -10.32 15.15
N LYS A 232 -10.55 -11.08 14.48
CA LYS A 232 -9.92 -12.28 15.07
C LYS A 232 -9.09 -11.94 16.31
N ALA A 233 -8.45 -10.79 16.32
CA ALA A 233 -7.66 -10.29 17.45
C ALA A 233 -8.50 -9.56 18.51
N LEU A 234 -9.85 -9.54 18.36
CA LEU A 234 -10.78 -8.86 19.25
C LEU A 234 -10.56 -7.34 19.37
N GLY A 235 -9.95 -6.71 18.36
CA GLY A 235 -9.83 -5.25 18.29
C GLY A 235 -11.18 -4.60 18.00
N LYS A 236 -11.36 -3.34 18.39
CA LYS A 236 -12.65 -2.65 18.36
C LYS A 236 -12.73 -1.50 17.36
N VAL A 237 -11.62 -0.90 17.03
CA VAL A 237 -11.59 0.27 16.13
C VAL A 237 -10.44 0.16 15.14
N LEU A 238 -10.74 0.49 13.90
CA LEU A 238 -9.76 0.81 12.87
C LEU A 238 -9.91 2.28 12.50
N ALA A 239 -8.90 3.08 12.84
CA ALA A 239 -8.81 4.48 12.47
C ALA A 239 -7.84 4.64 11.29
N MET A 240 -8.29 5.33 10.23
CA MET A 240 -7.52 5.55 9.00
C MET A 240 -7.40 7.03 8.70
N GLU A 241 -6.23 7.49 8.25
CA GLU A 241 -6.05 8.90 7.88
C GLU A 241 -6.87 9.26 6.63
N ALA A 242 -7.71 10.28 6.77
CA ALA A 242 -8.55 10.82 5.70
C ALA A 242 -7.71 11.32 4.52
N ASP A 243 -8.27 11.20 3.33
CA ASP A 243 -7.72 11.72 2.06
C ASP A 243 -6.30 11.19 1.70
N LYS A 244 -5.80 10.19 2.45
CA LYS A 244 -4.44 9.65 2.27
C LYS A 244 -4.36 8.13 2.32
N THR A 245 -5.40 7.43 2.79
CA THR A 245 -5.41 5.98 2.92
C THR A 245 -6.46 5.38 1.99
N LEU A 246 -6.07 4.39 1.21
CA LEU A 246 -6.97 3.65 0.33
C LEU A 246 -7.79 2.64 1.15
N LEU A 247 -9.08 2.54 0.85
CA LEU A 247 -9.99 1.52 1.39
C LEU A 247 -10.51 0.64 0.25
N MET A 248 -10.01 -0.57 0.16
CA MET A 248 -10.47 -1.57 -0.81
C MET A 248 -11.73 -2.27 -0.33
N ASP A 249 -12.56 -2.68 -1.29
CA ASP A 249 -13.76 -3.48 -1.03
C ASP A 249 -14.67 -2.85 0.05
N LYS A 250 -14.87 -1.51 -0.04
CA LYS A 250 -15.50 -0.67 1.00
C LYS A 250 -16.80 -1.25 1.56
N ASP A 251 -17.72 -1.68 0.68
CA ASP A 251 -19.03 -2.17 1.12
C ASP A 251 -18.91 -3.50 1.89
N GLU A 252 -18.03 -4.40 1.44
CA GLU A 252 -17.76 -5.67 2.13
C GLU A 252 -17.06 -5.42 3.47
N VAL A 253 -16.13 -4.48 3.50
CA VAL A 253 -15.42 -4.05 4.72
C VAL A 253 -16.40 -3.50 5.75
N ILE A 254 -17.28 -2.59 5.37
CA ILE A 254 -18.29 -2.00 6.26
C ILE A 254 -19.24 -3.08 6.78
N LYS A 255 -19.78 -3.92 5.88
CA LYS A 255 -20.68 -5.01 6.25
C LYS A 255 -20.04 -5.97 7.25
N PHE A 256 -18.78 -6.35 7.01
CA PHE A 256 -18.05 -7.25 7.91
C PHE A 256 -17.78 -6.59 9.27
N ALA A 257 -17.35 -5.33 9.27
CA ALA A 257 -17.07 -4.56 10.49
C ALA A 257 -18.34 -4.41 11.35
N ASP A 258 -19.48 -4.05 10.73
CA ASP A 258 -20.78 -3.93 11.39
C ASP A 258 -21.25 -5.26 12.01
N SER A 259 -20.95 -6.39 11.35
CA SER A 259 -21.31 -7.72 11.86
C SER A 259 -20.44 -8.18 13.03
N ASN A 260 -19.29 -7.55 13.26
CA ASN A 260 -18.34 -7.88 14.32
C ASN A 260 -18.19 -6.77 15.38
N ASP A 261 -19.12 -5.80 15.42
CA ASP A 261 -19.11 -4.67 16.34
C ASP A 261 -17.78 -3.89 16.31
N ILE A 262 -17.24 -3.70 15.11
CA ILE A 262 -16.02 -2.93 14.85
C ILE A 262 -16.38 -1.56 14.30
N SER A 263 -15.75 -0.50 14.81
CA SER A 263 -15.84 0.83 14.25
C SER A 263 -14.74 1.08 13.23
N ILE A 264 -15.10 1.67 12.09
CA ILE A 264 -14.14 2.18 11.09
C ILE A 264 -14.29 3.69 11.06
N ALA A 265 -13.25 4.38 11.55
CA ALA A 265 -13.18 5.83 11.63
C ALA A 265 -12.18 6.40 10.64
N ILE A 266 -12.61 7.32 9.81
CA ILE A 266 -11.73 8.10 8.92
C ILE A 266 -11.45 9.44 9.61
N ILE A 267 -10.18 9.67 9.99
CA ILE A 267 -9.74 10.73 10.92
C ILE A 267 -8.86 11.80 10.28
#